data_3f5b2142b247c70ed1da9e08c41df3e3
#
_entry.id   3f5b2142b247c70ed1da9e08c41df3e3
#
_cell.length_a   1.000
_cell.length_b   1.000
_cell.length_c   1.000
_cell.angle_alpha   90.00
_cell.angle_beta   90.00
_cell.angle_gamma   90.00
#
_symmetry.space_group_name_H-M   'P 1'
#
loop_
_entity.id
_entity.type
_entity.pdbx_description
1 polymer ?
#
loop_
_entity_poly.entity_id
_entity_poly.type
_entity_poly.pdbx_seq_one_letter_code
_entity_poly.pdbx_strand_id
1 'polypeptide(L)' 'MTVGEALRNRIIELVDEKGITLNKLATISGITQSTINNITSGRNNSATVSTVKKICDGLEIDVREFFNSPLFDDLEQEIK' A
#
# COMPACT_ATOMS: atom_id res chain seq x y z
N MET A 1 2.26 -13.71 -6.81
CA MET A 1 1.29 -13.14 -5.85
C MET A 1 0.33 -12.20 -6.56
N THR A 2 -0.79 -11.94 -5.96
CA THR A 2 -1.75 -10.99 -6.51
C THR A 2 -1.27 -9.56 -6.30
N VAL A 3 -1.82 -8.62 -7.08
CA VAL A 3 -1.49 -7.20 -6.91
C VAL A 3 -1.90 -6.72 -5.51
N GLY A 4 -3.00 -7.24 -4.97
CA GLY A 4 -3.44 -6.89 -3.61
C GLY A 4 -2.44 -7.31 -2.55
N GLU A 5 -1.90 -8.53 -2.67
CA GLU A 5 -0.86 -9.03 -1.77
C GLU A 5 0.42 -8.20 -1.88
N ALA A 6 0.79 -7.82 -3.10
CA ALA A 6 1.97 -7.00 -3.32
C ALA A 6 1.81 -5.60 -2.71
N LEU A 7 0.63 -5.01 -2.86
CA LEU A 7 0.32 -3.70 -2.23
C LEU A 7 0.41 -3.78 -0.71
N ARG A 8 -0.21 -4.80 -0.13
CA ARG A 8 -0.16 -5.04 1.31
C ARG A 8 1.29 -5.14 1.79
N ASN A 9 2.06 -5.99 1.14
CA ASN A 9 3.45 -6.23 1.56
C ASN A 9 4.30 -4.97 1.38
N ARG A 10 4.07 -4.21 0.31
CA ARG A 10 4.81 -2.97 0.09
C ARG A 10 4.51 -1.92 1.16
N ILE A 11 3.23 -1.79 1.54
CA ILE A 11 2.84 -0.85 2.59
C ILE A 11 3.52 -1.23 3.91
N ILE A 12 3.49 -2.51 4.26
CA ILE A 12 4.13 -3.00 5.49
C ILE A 12 5.64 -2.72 5.45
N GLU A 13 6.29 -2.98 4.33
CA GLU A 13 7.70 -2.71 4.12
C GLU A 13 8.04 -1.24 4.32
N LEU A 14 7.22 -0.35 3.75
CA LEU A 14 7.44 1.09 3.83
C LEU A 14 7.23 1.64 5.24
N VAL A 15 6.19 1.20 5.95
CA VAL A 15 5.98 1.66 7.33
C VAL A 15 7.08 1.14 8.25
N ASP A 16 7.57 -0.06 7.99
CA ASP A 16 8.68 -0.64 8.74
C ASP A 16 9.95 0.18 8.52
N GLU A 17 10.26 0.50 7.27
CA GLU A 17 11.42 1.35 6.94
C GLU A 17 11.35 2.71 7.60
N LYS A 18 10.17 3.31 7.64
CA LYS A 18 9.96 4.64 8.23
C LYS A 18 9.85 4.59 9.75
N GLY A 19 9.74 3.42 10.33
CA GLY A 19 9.60 3.26 11.77
C GLY A 19 8.28 3.80 12.30
N ILE A 20 7.21 3.71 11.52
CA ILE A 20 5.88 4.18 11.92
C ILE A 20 4.90 3.02 11.99
N THR A 21 3.73 3.27 12.56
CA THR A 21 2.65 2.28 12.64
C THR A 21 1.67 2.49 11.48
N LEU A 22 0.81 1.49 11.25
CA LEU A 22 -0.28 1.61 10.29
C LEU A 22 -1.26 2.72 10.69
N ASN A 23 -1.50 2.91 11.98
CA ASN A 23 -2.32 4.01 12.49
C ASN A 23 -1.73 5.36 12.08
N LYS A 24 -0.44 5.51 12.25
CA LYS A 24 0.26 6.73 11.87
C LYS A 24 0.16 6.96 10.37
N LEU A 25 0.33 5.89 9.58
CA LEU A 25 0.21 5.98 8.14
C LEU A 25 -1.17 6.50 7.73
N ALA A 26 -2.23 5.97 8.32
CA ALA A 26 -3.59 6.43 8.04
C ALA A 26 -3.74 7.93 8.32
N THR A 27 -3.23 8.37 9.47
CA THR A 27 -3.29 9.77 9.87
C THR A 27 -2.56 10.69 8.88
N ILE A 28 -1.31 10.38 8.55
CA ILE A 28 -0.51 11.24 7.68
C ILE A 28 -0.95 11.18 6.22
N SER A 29 -1.66 10.13 5.83
CA SER A 29 -2.16 9.94 4.46
C SER A 29 -3.57 10.48 4.28
N GLY A 30 -4.23 10.90 5.36
CA GLY A 30 -5.58 11.42 5.28
C GLY A 30 -6.62 10.38 4.90
N ILE A 31 -6.39 9.12 5.27
CA ILE A 31 -7.33 8.03 5.02
C ILE A 31 -7.75 7.41 6.35
N THR A 32 -8.86 6.67 6.32
CA THR A 32 -9.39 6.09 7.56
C THR A 32 -8.59 4.84 7.95
N GLN A 33 -8.60 4.54 9.23
CA GLN A 33 -8.02 3.31 9.77
C GLN A 33 -8.67 2.09 9.12
N SER A 34 -9.98 2.17 8.87
CA SER A 34 -10.72 1.09 8.22
C SER A 34 -10.19 0.82 6.81
N THR A 35 -9.87 1.87 6.06
CA THR A 35 -9.31 1.71 4.71
C THR A 35 -7.95 1.01 4.75
N ILE A 36 -7.08 1.44 5.66
CA ILE A 36 -5.77 0.80 5.85
C ILE A 36 -5.93 -0.67 6.24
N ASN A 37 -6.83 -0.95 7.16
CA ASN A 37 -7.08 -2.32 7.61
C ASN A 37 -7.58 -3.20 6.48
N ASN A 38 -8.45 -2.68 5.62
CA ASN A 38 -8.97 -3.43 4.48
C ASN A 38 -7.86 -3.80 3.48
N ILE A 39 -6.94 -2.88 3.25
CA ILE A 39 -5.83 -3.13 2.33
C ILE A 39 -4.85 -4.14 2.92
N THR A 40 -4.55 -4.02 4.21
CA THR A 40 -3.50 -4.82 4.85
C THR A 40 -3.98 -6.14 5.43
N SER A 41 -5.30 -6.33 5.56
CA SER A 41 -5.86 -7.58 6.12
C SER A 41 -5.97 -8.70 5.11
N GLY A 42 -5.85 -8.40 3.83
CA GLY A 42 -6.04 -9.39 2.77
C GLY A 42 -7.49 -9.69 2.43
N ARG A 43 -8.44 -9.02 3.09
CA ARG A 43 -9.87 -9.23 2.83
C ARG A 43 -10.32 -8.59 1.55
N ASN A 44 -9.74 -7.45 1.24
CA ASN A 44 -10.09 -6.67 0.06
C ASN A 44 -8.78 -6.45 -0.67
N ASN A 45 -8.62 -7.11 -1.79
CA ASN A 45 -7.36 -7.12 -2.53
C ASN A 45 -7.18 -5.91 -3.42
N SER A 46 -7.87 -4.81 -3.13
CA SER A 46 -7.78 -3.65 -3.99
C SER A 46 -7.68 -2.36 -3.20
N ALA A 47 -6.88 -1.45 -3.74
CA ALA A 47 -6.85 -0.06 -3.34
C ALA A 47 -6.98 0.75 -4.61
N THR A 48 -7.63 1.91 -4.54
CA THR A 48 -7.68 2.78 -5.70
C THR A 48 -6.32 3.44 -5.90
N VAL A 49 -6.05 3.87 -7.12
CA VAL A 49 -4.83 4.64 -7.41
C VAL A 49 -4.78 5.89 -6.54
N SER A 50 -5.93 6.52 -6.32
CA SER A 50 -6.03 7.69 -5.44
C SER A 50 -5.58 7.38 -4.01
N THR A 51 -5.98 6.24 -3.47
CA THR A 51 -5.56 5.81 -2.13
C THR A 51 -4.05 5.59 -2.09
N VAL A 52 -3.51 4.94 -3.11
CA VAL A 52 -2.05 4.73 -3.21
C VAL A 52 -1.33 6.08 -3.25
N LYS A 53 -1.85 7.03 -4.01
CA LYS A 53 -1.26 8.37 -4.09
C LYS A 53 -1.27 9.07 -2.73
N LYS A 54 -2.36 8.95 -1.98
CA LYS A 54 -2.45 9.52 -0.63
C LYS A 54 -1.39 8.92 0.30
N ILE A 55 -1.18 7.61 0.21
CA ILE A 55 -0.15 6.93 0.99
C ILE A 55 1.24 7.45 0.60
N CYS A 56 1.49 7.60 -0.69
CA CYS A 56 2.76 8.15 -1.17
C CYS A 56 2.98 9.56 -0.64
N ASP A 57 1.94 10.40 -0.69
CA ASP A 57 2.04 11.77 -0.19
C ASP A 57 2.32 11.80 1.31
N GLY A 58 1.66 10.93 2.07
CA GLY A 58 1.90 10.83 3.51
C GLY A 58 3.31 10.38 3.85
N LEU A 59 3.88 9.51 3.03
CA LEU A 59 5.25 9.00 3.22
C LEU A 59 6.31 9.87 2.56
N GLU A 60 5.89 10.91 1.85
CA GLU A 60 6.78 11.81 1.11
C GLU A 60 7.62 11.08 0.06
N ILE A 61 6.99 10.15 -0.65
CA ILE A 61 7.60 9.44 -1.77
C ILE A 61 6.72 9.64 -3.00
N ASP A 62 7.28 9.41 -4.19
CA ASP A 62 6.46 9.46 -5.40
C ASP A 62 5.90 8.07 -5.72
N VAL A 63 4.96 8.02 -6.66
CA VAL A 63 4.29 6.78 -7.06
C VAL A 63 5.29 5.78 -7.65
N ARG A 64 6.30 6.26 -8.36
CA ARG A 64 7.32 5.39 -8.95
C ARG A 64 8.14 4.72 -7.86
N GLU A 65 8.50 5.45 -6.82
CA GLU A 65 9.24 4.90 -5.70
C GLU A 65 8.41 3.84 -4.97
N PHE A 66 7.11 4.08 -4.82
CA PHE A 66 6.21 3.11 -4.21
C PHE A 66 6.25 1.77 -4.96
N PHE A 67 6.18 1.81 -6.29
CA PHE A 67 6.15 0.59 -7.11
C PHE A 67 7.54 0.07 -7.48
N ASN A 68 8.59 0.73 -7.06
CA ASN A 68 9.95 0.28 -7.32
C ASN A 68 10.37 -0.77 -6.27
N SER A 69 9.83 -1.96 -6.43
CA SER A 69 10.05 -3.08 -5.52
C SER A 69 9.91 -4.38 -6.27
N PRO A 70 10.75 -5.40 -5.97
CA PRO A 70 10.60 -6.73 -6.56
C PRO A 70 9.23 -7.37 -6.32
N LEU A 71 8.49 -6.88 -5.33
CA LEU A 71 7.15 -7.37 -5.04
C LEU A 71 6.21 -7.26 -6.24
N PHE A 72 6.47 -6.31 -7.15
CA PHE A 72 5.61 -6.06 -8.31
C PHE A 72 6.13 -6.73 -9.60
N ASP A 73 7.22 -7.49 -9.53
CA ASP A 73 7.85 -8.06 -10.72
C ASP A 73 7.10 -9.26 -11.30
N ASP A 74 6.40 -10.02 -10.48
CA ASP A 74 5.77 -11.28 -10.88
C ASP A 74 4.35 -11.35 -10.33
N LEU A 75 3.49 -10.52 -10.89
CA LEU A 75 2.10 -10.45 -10.46
C LEU A 75 1.21 -11.35 -11.31
N GLU A 76 0.22 -11.95 -10.66
CA GLU A 76 -0.81 -12.72 -11.35
C GLU A 76 -1.68 -11.81 -12.19
N GLN A 77 -2.22 -12.34 -13.30
CA GLN A 77 -3.19 -11.59 -14.09
C GLN A 77 -4.47 -11.37 -13.31
N GLU A 78 -5.02 -10.18 -13.47
CA GLU A 78 -6.33 -9.84 -12.91
C GLU A 78 -7.46 -10.18 -13.89
N ILE A 79 -7.15 -10.29 -15.16
CA ILE A 79 -8.12 -10.67 -16.20
C ILE A 79 -8.38 -12.16 -16.12
N LYS A 80 -9.62 -12.54 -16.15
CA LYS A 80 -10.02 -13.95 -16.10
C LYS A 80 -10.70 -14.41 -17.39
#